data_20966818891b109ca08e83894dda972a
#
_entry.id   20966818891b109ca08e83894dda972a
#
_cell.length_a   1.000
_cell.length_b   1.000
_cell.length_c   1.000
_cell.angle_alpha   90.00
_cell.angle_beta   90.00
_cell.angle_gamma   90.00
#
_symmetry.space_group_name_H-M   'P 1'
#
loop_
_entity.id
_entity.type
_entity.pdbx_description
1 polymer ?
#
loop_
_entity_poly.entity_id
_entity_poly.type
_entity_poly.pdbx_seq_one_letter_code
_entity_poly.pdbx_strand_id
1 'polypeptide(L)'
;MSGFRACGDVVRFRLLNRSLFLVAHPRDARRVLQDHANQYDKGTRGFRVLRVFLRNGLLTSEGAHWLRQRRIMQPAFHRDRIAGFGDTMTSAAGDLVDDWLRSPSETVNVTADMMRLTLRIVGETLLSTDVSQEADRVGRALHTMLRGANEAIGRVVPMPAWWPSRANRVQRAAMRTLDDVILKIIASR
;
A
#
# COMPACT_ATOMS: atom_id res chain seq x y z
N MET A 1 -16.11 18.62 -5.63
CA MET A 1 -17.09 17.86 -6.46
C MET A 1 -17.86 18.72 -7.49
N SER A 2 -17.72 20.03 -7.51
CA SER A 2 -18.39 20.93 -8.47
C SER A 2 -17.85 20.81 -9.92
N GLY A 3 -16.60 20.43 -10.11
CA GLY A 3 -15.97 20.39 -11.44
C GLY A 3 -16.56 19.34 -12.41
N PHE A 4 -17.00 18.19 -11.90
CA PHE A 4 -17.62 17.15 -12.74
C PHE A 4 -18.96 17.55 -13.33
N ARG A 5 -19.77 18.31 -12.55
CA ARG A 5 -21.07 18.79 -13.02
C ARG A 5 -20.97 19.84 -14.14
N ALA A 6 -19.84 20.55 -14.16
CA ALA A 6 -19.59 21.61 -15.13
C ALA A 6 -18.79 21.13 -16.37
N CYS A 7 -17.89 20.15 -16.21
CA CYS A 7 -16.90 19.78 -17.23
C CYS A 7 -17.05 18.34 -17.76
N GLY A 8 -18.02 17.57 -17.24
CA GLY A 8 -18.23 16.17 -17.64
C GLY A 8 -17.24 15.17 -16.99
N ASP A 9 -17.20 13.96 -17.52
CA ASP A 9 -16.51 12.81 -16.91
C ASP A 9 -14.98 12.83 -17.02
N VAL A 10 -14.42 13.68 -17.88
CA VAL A 10 -12.98 13.88 -18.03
C VAL A 10 -12.64 15.36 -17.82
N VAL A 11 -11.91 15.65 -16.76
CA VAL A 11 -11.55 17.02 -16.41
C VAL A 11 -10.02 17.18 -16.48
N ARG A 12 -9.58 18.18 -17.24
CA ARG A 12 -8.16 18.53 -17.34
C ARG A 12 -7.81 19.64 -16.38
N PHE A 13 -6.81 19.42 -15.55
CA PHE A 13 -6.19 20.44 -14.70
C PHE A 13 -4.79 20.76 -15.22
N ARG A 14 -4.43 22.03 -15.16
CA ARG A 14 -3.07 22.46 -15.43
C ARG A 14 -2.40 22.82 -14.12
N LEU A 15 -1.36 22.08 -13.76
CA LEU A 15 -0.55 22.36 -12.59
C LEU A 15 0.87 22.71 -13.06
N LEU A 16 1.22 23.98 -12.98
CA LEU A 16 2.46 24.51 -13.56
C LEU A 16 2.55 24.17 -15.06
N ASN A 17 3.58 23.40 -15.46
CA ASN A 17 3.81 22.97 -16.86
C ASN A 17 3.25 21.57 -17.17
N ARG A 18 2.43 21.00 -16.25
CA ARG A 18 1.87 19.64 -16.41
C ARG A 18 0.37 19.68 -16.52
N SER A 19 -0.15 18.84 -17.41
CA SER A 19 -1.58 18.54 -17.47
C SER A 19 -1.89 17.29 -16.66
N LEU A 20 -2.89 17.39 -15.79
CA LEU A 20 -3.45 16.28 -15.03
C LEU A 20 -4.86 16.03 -15.55
N PHE A 21 -5.24 14.79 -15.71
CA PHE A 21 -6.57 14.40 -16.14
C PHE A 21 -7.24 13.60 -15.04
N LEU A 22 -8.42 14.02 -14.63
CA LEU A 22 -9.28 13.27 -13.75
C LEU A 22 -10.34 12.58 -14.59
N VAL A 23 -10.34 11.25 -14.53
CA VAL A 23 -11.26 10.40 -15.28
C VAL A 23 -12.22 9.77 -14.29
N ALA A 24 -13.52 10.07 -14.40
CA ALA A 24 -14.54 9.66 -13.45
C ALA A 24 -15.45 8.53 -13.97
N HIS A 25 -15.66 8.45 -15.29
CA HIS A 25 -16.55 7.44 -15.84
C HIS A 25 -15.88 6.04 -15.86
N PRO A 26 -16.56 4.97 -15.40
CA PRO A 26 -15.97 3.63 -15.33
C PRO A 26 -15.47 3.09 -16.68
N ARG A 27 -16.18 3.41 -17.78
CA ARG A 27 -15.77 3.04 -19.15
C ARG A 27 -14.42 3.64 -19.53
N ASP A 28 -14.21 4.91 -19.20
CA ASP A 28 -12.97 5.60 -19.55
C ASP A 28 -11.82 5.17 -18.62
N ALA A 29 -12.11 4.90 -17.34
CA ALA A 29 -11.16 4.27 -16.42
C ALA A 29 -10.74 2.88 -16.91
N ARG A 30 -11.69 2.03 -17.37
CA ARG A 30 -11.39 0.74 -17.97
C ARG A 30 -10.52 0.87 -19.23
N ARG A 31 -10.82 1.84 -20.10
CA ARG A 31 -10.02 2.11 -21.30
C ARG A 31 -8.57 2.39 -20.96
N VAL A 32 -8.31 3.21 -19.92
CA VAL A 32 -6.94 3.54 -19.49
C VAL A 32 -6.26 2.37 -18.79
N LEU A 33 -6.97 1.68 -17.88
CA LEU A 33 -6.36 0.69 -16.99
C LEU A 33 -6.29 -0.73 -17.57
N GLN A 34 -7.14 -1.04 -18.57
CA GLN A 34 -7.24 -2.39 -19.17
C GLN A 34 -7.02 -2.35 -20.66
N ASP A 35 -7.91 -1.69 -21.42
CA ASP A 35 -7.96 -1.83 -22.88
C ASP A 35 -6.72 -1.25 -23.57
N HIS A 36 -6.17 -0.17 -23.04
CA HIS A 36 -4.99 0.53 -23.55
C HIS A 36 -3.87 0.67 -22.51
N ALA A 37 -3.80 -0.24 -21.52
CA ALA A 37 -2.84 -0.16 -20.42
C ALA A 37 -1.37 -0.07 -20.90
N ASN A 38 -1.06 -0.62 -22.06
CA ASN A 38 0.27 -0.58 -22.68
C ASN A 38 0.68 0.81 -23.25
N GLN A 39 -0.27 1.73 -23.36
CA GLN A 39 -0.02 3.11 -23.82
C GLN A 39 0.29 4.07 -22.65
N TYR A 40 0.18 3.59 -21.41
CA TYR A 40 0.40 4.37 -20.21
C TYR A 40 1.53 3.79 -19.39
N ASP A 41 2.34 4.67 -18.82
CA ASP A 41 3.45 4.29 -17.94
C ASP A 41 3.28 4.84 -16.51
N LYS A 42 4.14 4.37 -15.62
CA LYS A 42 4.24 4.84 -14.24
C LYS A 42 5.33 5.91 -14.06
N GLY A 43 5.70 6.63 -15.12
CA GLY A 43 6.75 7.65 -15.13
C GLY A 43 6.43 8.92 -14.35
N THR A 44 5.33 8.94 -13.58
CA THR A 44 4.88 10.11 -12.82
C THR A 44 5.76 10.38 -11.59
N ARG A 45 5.68 11.61 -11.08
CA ARG A 45 6.39 11.99 -9.85
C ARG A 45 5.98 11.14 -8.65
N GLY A 46 4.69 10.84 -8.51
CA GLY A 46 4.17 10.01 -7.42
C GLY A 46 4.82 8.62 -7.42
N PHE A 47 4.87 7.96 -8.56
CA PHE A 47 5.52 6.66 -8.69
C PHE A 47 7.04 6.72 -8.45
N ARG A 48 7.72 7.80 -8.85
CA ARG A 48 9.14 7.98 -8.50
C ARG A 48 9.38 8.07 -7.00
N VAL A 49 8.51 8.75 -6.26
CA VAL A 49 8.56 8.80 -4.80
C VAL A 49 8.28 7.41 -4.22
N LEU A 50 7.25 6.72 -4.70
CA LEU A 50 6.91 5.37 -4.24
C LEU A 50 8.04 4.35 -4.48
N ARG A 51 8.77 4.46 -5.59
CA ARG A 51 9.93 3.59 -5.88
C ARG A 51 11.04 3.71 -4.83
N VAL A 52 11.18 4.86 -4.17
CA VAL A 52 12.15 5.00 -3.06
C VAL A 52 11.80 4.06 -1.91
N PHE A 53 10.51 3.84 -1.64
CA PHE A 53 10.03 3.02 -0.53
C PHE A 53 9.75 1.56 -0.94
N LEU A 54 9.08 1.37 -2.06
CA LEU A 54 8.62 0.06 -2.54
C LEU A 54 9.59 -0.59 -3.52
N ARG A 55 10.71 0.08 -3.81
CA ARG A 55 11.74 -0.38 -4.74
C ARG A 55 11.12 -0.79 -6.10
N ASN A 56 11.52 -1.91 -6.66
CA ASN A 56 11.00 -2.45 -7.93
C ASN A 56 9.95 -3.55 -7.68
N GLY A 57 9.04 -3.32 -6.74
CA GLY A 57 7.94 -4.23 -6.42
C GLY A 57 6.80 -4.18 -7.44
N LEU A 58 5.78 -5.02 -7.27
CA LEU A 58 4.66 -5.17 -8.21
C LEU A 58 3.93 -3.86 -8.51
N LEU A 59 3.78 -2.97 -7.52
CA LEU A 59 3.10 -1.70 -7.70
C LEU A 59 3.90 -0.71 -8.56
N THR A 60 5.22 -0.74 -8.45
CA THR A 60 6.13 0.28 -9.00
C THR A 60 6.87 -0.18 -10.26
N SER A 61 6.96 -1.48 -10.52
CA SER A 61 7.58 -2.04 -11.72
C SER A 61 6.68 -1.97 -12.95
N GLU A 62 7.30 -2.13 -14.12
CA GLU A 62 6.66 -2.05 -15.43
C GLU A 62 7.23 -3.12 -16.38
N GLY A 63 6.59 -3.26 -17.53
CA GLY A 63 7.04 -4.11 -18.63
C GLY A 63 7.20 -5.58 -18.26
N ALA A 64 8.22 -6.23 -18.78
CA ALA A 64 8.47 -7.65 -18.61
C ALA A 64 8.71 -8.05 -17.14
N HIS A 65 9.37 -7.19 -16.37
CA HIS A 65 9.62 -7.43 -14.94
C HIS A 65 8.31 -7.48 -14.14
N TRP A 66 7.43 -6.49 -14.35
CA TRP A 66 6.11 -6.48 -13.73
C TRP A 66 5.28 -7.72 -14.12
N LEU A 67 5.27 -8.07 -15.42
CA LEU A 67 4.51 -9.22 -15.91
C LEU A 67 4.98 -10.53 -15.28
N ARG A 68 6.31 -10.71 -15.15
CA ARG A 68 6.90 -11.87 -14.47
C ARG A 68 6.47 -11.94 -13.00
N GLN A 69 6.59 -10.86 -12.26
CA GLN A 69 6.19 -10.81 -10.85
C GLN A 69 4.69 -11.09 -10.68
N ARG A 70 3.86 -10.46 -11.51
CA ARG A 70 2.41 -10.68 -11.49
C ARG A 70 2.05 -12.14 -11.72
N ARG A 71 2.66 -12.80 -12.72
CA ARG A 71 2.42 -14.22 -13.02
C ARG A 71 2.81 -15.13 -11.85
N ILE A 72 3.92 -14.84 -11.18
CA ILE A 72 4.36 -15.61 -10.00
C ILE A 72 3.37 -15.46 -8.85
N MET A 73 2.83 -14.26 -8.63
CA MET A 73 1.92 -13.99 -7.52
C MET A 73 0.47 -14.40 -7.79
N GLN A 74 0.05 -14.44 -9.04
CA GLN A 74 -1.35 -14.67 -9.44
C GLN A 74 -1.98 -15.94 -8.86
N PRO A 75 -1.28 -17.10 -8.76
CA PRO A 75 -1.85 -18.32 -8.16
C PRO A 75 -2.24 -18.16 -6.69
N ALA A 76 -1.57 -17.27 -5.93
CA ALA A 76 -1.92 -17.01 -4.54
C ALA A 76 -3.28 -16.30 -4.37
N PHE A 77 -3.77 -15.67 -5.46
CA PHE A 77 -5.04 -14.96 -5.51
C PHE A 77 -6.11 -15.72 -6.33
N HIS A 78 -5.95 -17.04 -6.47
CA HIS A 78 -6.98 -17.86 -7.11
C HIS A 78 -8.28 -17.83 -6.29
N ARG A 79 -9.43 -17.90 -6.97
CA ARG A 79 -10.75 -17.76 -6.33
C ARG A 79 -10.96 -18.72 -5.15
N ASP A 80 -10.53 -19.96 -5.29
CA ASP A 80 -10.71 -20.98 -4.25
C ASP A 80 -9.86 -20.68 -3.01
N ARG A 81 -8.64 -20.13 -3.20
CA ARG A 81 -7.79 -19.68 -2.08
C ARG A 81 -8.40 -18.48 -1.36
N ILE A 82 -8.91 -17.51 -2.11
CA ILE A 82 -9.57 -16.32 -1.54
C ILE A 82 -10.82 -16.75 -0.75
N ALA A 83 -11.59 -17.72 -1.23
CA ALA A 83 -12.74 -18.24 -0.49
C ALA A 83 -12.32 -18.82 0.87
N GLY A 84 -11.20 -19.57 0.93
CA GLY A 84 -10.67 -20.09 2.19
C GLY A 84 -10.12 -19.02 3.16
N PHE A 85 -9.84 -17.83 2.69
CA PHE A 85 -9.41 -16.72 3.57
C PHE A 85 -10.56 -16.16 4.42
N GLY A 86 -11.82 -16.39 4.01
CA GLY A 86 -13.00 -15.92 4.74
C GLY A 86 -13.06 -16.43 6.18
N ASP A 87 -12.77 -17.70 6.39
CA ASP A 87 -12.76 -18.31 7.73
C ASP A 87 -11.68 -17.69 8.61
N THR A 88 -10.47 -17.52 8.08
CA THR A 88 -9.38 -16.85 8.79
C THR A 88 -9.74 -15.40 9.16
N MET A 89 -10.35 -14.66 8.22
CA MET A 89 -10.77 -13.29 8.47
C MET A 89 -11.84 -13.19 9.54
N THR A 90 -12.83 -14.08 9.50
CA THR A 90 -13.93 -14.12 10.46
C THR A 90 -13.43 -14.51 11.85
N SER A 91 -12.55 -15.53 11.94
CA SER A 91 -11.96 -15.95 13.21
C SER A 91 -11.12 -14.83 13.83
N ALA A 92 -10.23 -14.22 13.07
CA ALA A 92 -9.39 -13.13 13.56
C ALA A 92 -10.21 -11.90 14.01
N ALA A 93 -11.30 -11.59 13.30
CA ALA A 93 -12.21 -10.51 13.70
C ALA A 93 -12.99 -10.86 14.97
N GLY A 94 -13.42 -12.12 15.13
CA GLY A 94 -14.08 -12.62 16.35
C GLY A 94 -13.16 -12.50 17.56
N ASP A 95 -11.90 -12.96 17.44
CA ASP A 95 -10.89 -12.84 18.50
C ASP A 95 -10.72 -11.39 18.96
N LEU A 96 -10.68 -10.44 18.01
CA LEU A 96 -10.56 -9.02 18.32
C LEU A 96 -11.78 -8.48 19.07
N VAL A 97 -12.98 -8.87 18.67
CA VAL A 97 -14.23 -8.48 19.38
C VAL A 97 -14.22 -9.04 20.79
N ASP A 98 -13.83 -10.30 20.95
CA ASP A 98 -13.71 -10.93 22.26
C ASP A 98 -12.67 -10.23 23.16
N ASP A 99 -11.56 -9.78 22.60
CA ASP A 99 -10.56 -9.00 23.32
C ASP A 99 -11.11 -7.65 23.79
N TRP A 100 -11.89 -6.98 22.94
CA TRP A 100 -12.57 -5.73 23.33
C TRP A 100 -13.58 -5.95 24.45
N LEU A 101 -14.37 -7.03 24.39
CA LEU A 101 -15.37 -7.36 25.42
C LEU A 101 -14.72 -7.72 26.76
N ARG A 102 -13.53 -8.32 26.74
CA ARG A 102 -12.77 -8.67 27.96
C ARG A 102 -11.93 -7.53 28.50
N SER A 103 -11.73 -6.48 27.72
CA SER A 103 -10.89 -5.35 28.12
C SER A 103 -11.54 -4.55 29.25
N PRO A 104 -10.81 -4.22 30.33
CA PRO A 104 -11.33 -3.36 31.38
C PRO A 104 -11.43 -1.89 30.95
N SER A 105 -10.90 -1.54 29.78
CA SER A 105 -10.91 -0.18 29.25
C SER A 105 -12.21 0.11 28.52
N GLU A 106 -12.86 1.21 28.86
CA GLU A 106 -14.05 1.71 28.15
C GLU A 106 -13.74 2.28 26.76
N THR A 107 -12.46 2.44 26.43
CA THR A 107 -12.03 3.01 25.16
C THR A 107 -11.02 2.11 24.45
N VAL A 108 -11.13 2.02 23.12
CA VAL A 108 -10.23 1.24 22.26
C VAL A 108 -9.56 2.13 21.23
N ASN A 109 -8.32 1.80 20.87
CA ASN A 109 -7.63 2.45 19.76
C ASN A 109 -7.91 1.70 18.46
N VAL A 110 -9.04 2.02 17.81
CA VAL A 110 -9.51 1.36 16.60
C VAL A 110 -8.43 1.33 15.49
N THR A 111 -7.64 2.40 15.35
CA THR A 111 -6.59 2.44 14.31
C THR A 111 -5.49 1.39 14.57
N ALA A 112 -5.04 1.28 15.82
CA ALA A 112 -4.02 0.30 16.19
C ALA A 112 -4.56 -1.13 16.08
N ASP A 113 -5.78 -1.37 16.53
CA ASP A 113 -6.39 -2.69 16.53
C ASP A 113 -6.70 -3.16 15.09
N MET A 114 -7.21 -2.28 14.22
CA MET A 114 -7.40 -2.61 12.81
C MET A 114 -6.08 -2.86 12.09
N MET A 115 -5.01 -2.16 12.45
CA MET A 115 -3.68 -2.44 11.91
C MET A 115 -3.18 -3.83 12.32
N ARG A 116 -3.35 -4.21 13.59
CA ARG A 116 -2.98 -5.55 14.08
C ARG A 116 -3.82 -6.63 13.42
N LEU A 117 -5.14 -6.44 13.36
CA LEU A 117 -6.06 -7.37 12.72
C LEU A 117 -5.70 -7.59 11.25
N THR A 118 -5.56 -6.53 10.48
CA THR A 118 -5.27 -6.66 9.05
C THR A 118 -3.90 -7.25 8.79
N LEU A 119 -2.90 -6.94 9.61
CA LEU A 119 -1.57 -7.52 9.48
C LEU A 119 -1.57 -9.01 9.83
N ARG A 120 -2.29 -9.43 10.88
CA ARG A 120 -2.51 -10.83 11.22
C ARG A 120 -3.14 -11.58 10.06
N ILE A 121 -4.25 -11.08 9.51
CA ILE A 121 -4.95 -11.69 8.37
C ILE A 121 -4.00 -11.84 7.17
N VAL A 122 -3.24 -10.80 6.81
CA VAL A 122 -2.27 -10.86 5.70
C VAL A 122 -1.16 -11.87 5.99
N GLY A 123 -0.65 -11.90 7.22
CA GLY A 123 0.36 -12.87 7.66
C GLY A 123 -0.12 -14.31 7.50
N GLU A 124 -1.28 -14.63 8.05
CA GLU A 124 -1.83 -15.98 8.02
C GLU A 124 -2.25 -16.42 6.60
N THR A 125 -2.88 -15.53 5.83
CA THR A 125 -3.44 -15.88 4.51
C THR A 125 -2.41 -15.87 3.39
N LEU A 126 -1.58 -14.84 3.27
CA LEU A 126 -0.65 -14.66 2.16
C LEU A 126 0.76 -15.14 2.48
N LEU A 127 1.17 -15.03 3.74
CA LEU A 127 2.52 -15.39 4.17
C LEU A 127 2.57 -16.71 4.97
N SER A 128 1.41 -17.31 5.30
CA SER A 128 1.30 -18.54 6.13
C SER A 128 2.17 -18.46 7.40
N THR A 129 2.22 -17.27 8.01
CA THR A 129 3.06 -16.95 9.16
C THR A 129 2.31 -16.01 10.09
N ASP A 130 2.37 -16.26 11.40
CA ASP A 130 1.87 -15.31 12.38
C ASP A 130 2.87 -14.14 12.53
N VAL A 131 2.42 -12.96 12.18
CA VAL A 131 3.19 -11.70 12.30
C VAL A 131 2.61 -10.77 13.37
N SER A 132 1.72 -11.26 14.22
CA SER A 132 1.01 -10.46 15.24
C SER A 132 1.97 -9.79 16.21
N GLN A 133 3.05 -10.45 16.59
CA GLN A 133 4.07 -9.90 17.49
C GLN A 133 4.84 -8.71 16.88
N GLU A 134 4.95 -8.65 15.56
CA GLU A 134 5.63 -7.56 14.87
C GLU A 134 4.66 -6.44 14.44
N ALA A 135 3.34 -6.61 14.70
CA ALA A 135 2.30 -5.73 14.17
C ALA A 135 2.49 -4.25 14.55
N ASP A 136 2.79 -3.98 15.81
CA ASP A 136 3.02 -2.61 16.27
C ASP A 136 4.27 -1.98 15.63
N ARG A 137 5.30 -2.78 15.44
CA ARG A 137 6.56 -2.36 14.86
C ARG A 137 6.41 -2.07 13.37
N VAL A 138 5.74 -2.96 12.66
CA VAL A 138 5.38 -2.81 11.24
C VAL A 138 4.43 -1.64 11.04
N GLY A 139 3.39 -1.53 11.88
CA GLY A 139 2.41 -0.45 11.81
C GLY A 139 3.05 0.94 11.96
N ARG A 140 3.92 1.14 12.96
CA ARG A 140 4.66 2.40 13.13
C ARG A 140 5.60 2.70 11.96
N ALA A 141 6.30 1.70 11.45
CA ALA A 141 7.18 1.86 10.30
C ALA A 141 6.40 2.23 9.04
N LEU A 142 5.30 1.54 8.77
CA LEU A 142 4.43 1.78 7.63
C LEU A 142 3.80 3.17 7.69
N HIS A 143 3.27 3.58 8.85
CA HIS A 143 2.73 4.92 9.06
C HIS A 143 3.78 6.01 8.77
N THR A 144 5.01 5.81 9.25
CA THR A 144 6.14 6.72 9.01
C THR A 144 6.46 6.83 7.52
N MET A 145 6.47 5.70 6.81
CA MET A 145 6.71 5.66 5.37
C MET A 145 5.61 6.35 4.57
N LEU A 146 4.34 6.05 4.87
CA LEU A 146 3.19 6.66 4.18
C LEU A 146 3.15 8.18 4.38
N ARG A 147 3.37 8.64 5.60
CA ARG A 147 3.47 10.06 5.91
C ARG A 147 4.58 10.73 5.10
N GLY A 148 5.76 10.14 5.08
CA GLY A 148 6.88 10.69 4.33
C GLY A 148 6.69 10.65 2.81
N ALA A 149 6.02 9.63 2.27
CA ALA A 149 5.65 9.58 0.86
C ALA A 149 4.67 10.70 0.51
N ASN A 150 3.63 10.92 1.32
CA ASN A 150 2.67 12.01 1.12
C ASN A 150 3.34 13.38 1.17
N GLU A 151 4.20 13.62 2.15
CA GLU A 151 4.96 14.87 2.25
C GLU A 151 5.89 15.07 1.03
N ALA A 152 6.55 14.01 0.55
CA ALA A 152 7.44 14.08 -0.60
C ALA A 152 6.68 14.34 -1.92
N ILE A 153 5.48 13.76 -2.08
CA ILE A 153 4.62 14.02 -3.23
C ILE A 153 4.15 15.49 -3.24
N GLY A 154 3.79 16.02 -2.09
CA GLY A 154 3.29 17.40 -1.93
C GLY A 154 4.36 18.49 -2.05
N ARG A 155 5.65 18.17 -1.91
CA ARG A 155 6.73 19.18 -1.99
C ARG A 155 6.92 19.69 -3.42
N VAL A 156 7.02 21.00 -3.59
CA VAL A 156 7.33 21.62 -4.88
C VAL A 156 8.75 21.26 -5.33
N VAL A 157 9.72 21.33 -4.42
CA VAL A 157 11.12 20.98 -4.68
C VAL A 157 11.41 19.60 -4.09
N PRO A 158 11.80 18.61 -4.91
CA PRO A 158 12.14 17.29 -4.41
C PRO A 158 13.45 17.33 -3.62
N MET A 159 13.41 16.86 -2.37
CA MET A 159 14.62 16.67 -1.59
C MET A 159 15.20 15.28 -1.93
N PRO A 160 16.47 15.18 -2.32
CA PRO A 160 17.07 13.89 -2.61
C PRO A 160 17.06 12.95 -1.41
N ALA A 161 16.79 11.67 -1.62
CA ALA A 161 16.71 10.66 -0.54
C ALA A 161 18.06 10.47 0.19
N TRP A 162 19.18 10.78 -0.47
CA TRP A 162 20.52 10.71 0.14
C TRP A 162 20.84 11.89 1.07
N TRP A 163 20.09 13.00 1.00
CA TRP A 163 20.32 14.17 1.84
C TRP A 163 20.21 13.82 3.34
N PRO A 164 21.17 14.22 4.19
CA PRO A 164 21.23 13.83 5.60
C PRO A 164 20.25 14.61 6.49
N SER A 165 18.99 14.71 6.09
CA SER A 165 17.94 15.34 6.91
C SER A 165 17.43 14.39 7.99
N ARG A 166 16.88 14.97 9.09
CA ARG A 166 16.20 14.19 10.14
C ARG A 166 15.07 13.35 9.56
N ALA A 167 14.27 13.90 8.64
CA ALA A 167 13.18 13.20 7.98
C ALA A 167 13.67 11.97 7.19
N ASN A 168 14.73 12.13 6.39
CA ASN A 168 15.30 11.01 5.63
C ASN A 168 15.92 9.94 6.53
N ARG A 169 16.48 10.32 7.69
CA ARG A 169 17.00 9.35 8.68
C ARG A 169 15.88 8.52 9.29
N VAL A 170 14.78 9.16 9.70
CA VAL A 170 13.60 8.49 10.26
C VAL A 170 12.98 7.54 9.23
N GLN A 171 12.88 7.97 7.98
CA GLN A 171 12.36 7.11 6.91
C GLN A 171 13.25 5.90 6.62
N ARG A 172 14.57 6.10 6.57
CA ARG A 172 15.52 4.98 6.40
C ARG A 172 15.46 3.99 7.56
N ALA A 173 15.26 4.45 8.78
CA ALA A 173 15.07 3.58 9.93
C ALA A 173 13.77 2.76 9.80
N ALA A 174 12.67 3.38 9.39
CA ALA A 174 11.40 2.68 9.14
C ALA A 174 11.52 1.62 8.03
N MET A 175 12.22 1.95 6.93
CA MET A 175 12.48 0.98 5.85
C MET A 175 13.29 -0.23 6.34
N ARG A 176 14.35 0.00 7.13
CA ARG A 176 15.14 -1.11 7.71
C ARG A 176 14.28 -2.00 8.60
N THR A 177 13.40 -1.40 9.41
CA THR A 177 12.47 -2.18 10.25
C THR A 177 11.60 -3.11 9.42
N LEU A 178 11.06 -2.65 8.30
CA LEU A 178 10.25 -3.50 7.41
C LEU A 178 11.09 -4.56 6.69
N ASP A 179 12.29 -4.18 6.21
CA ASP A 179 13.23 -5.12 5.60
C ASP A 179 13.59 -6.25 6.58
N ASP A 180 13.89 -5.92 7.84
CA ASP A 180 14.22 -6.90 8.88
C ASP A 180 13.08 -7.90 9.12
N VAL A 181 11.83 -7.40 9.19
CA VAL A 181 10.66 -8.27 9.38
C VAL A 181 10.45 -9.19 8.16
N ILE A 182 10.56 -8.64 6.95
CA ILE A 182 10.42 -9.42 5.71
C ILE A 182 11.51 -10.50 5.63
N LEU A 183 12.76 -10.15 5.95
CA LEU A 183 13.87 -11.11 5.93
C LEU A 183 13.70 -12.22 6.97
N LYS A 184 13.17 -11.89 8.16
CA LYS A 184 12.82 -12.91 9.17
C LYS A 184 11.76 -13.89 8.64
N ILE A 185 10.70 -13.37 8.00
CA ILE A 185 9.65 -14.20 7.40
C ILE A 185 10.21 -15.12 6.32
N ILE A 186 11.12 -14.60 5.47
CA ILE A 186 11.77 -15.42 4.44
C ILE A 186 12.67 -16.49 5.05
N ALA A 187 13.43 -16.16 6.09
CA ALA A 187 14.34 -17.08 6.75
C ALA A 187 13.63 -18.19 7.57
N SER A 188 12.37 -17.96 7.95
CA SER A 188 11.56 -18.95 8.69
C SER A 188 10.90 -20.00 7.78
N ARG A 189 11.13 -19.94 6.47
CA ARG A 189 10.61 -20.88 5.46
C ARG A 189 11.69 -21.74 4.85
#